data_faf14ccdbdfb0a6c72d26b4dabc70f7a
#
_entry.id   faf14ccdbdfb0a6c72d26b4dabc70f7a
#
_cell.length_a   1.000
_cell.length_b   1.000
_cell.length_c   1.000
_cell.angle_alpha   90.00
_cell.angle_beta   90.00
_cell.angle_gamma   90.00
#
_symmetry.space_group_name_H-M   'P 1'
#
loop_
_entity.id
_entity.type
_entity.pdbx_description
1 polymer ?
#
loop_
_entity_poly.entity_id
_entity_poly.type
_entity_poly.pdbx_seq_one_letter_code
_entity_poly.pdbx_strand_id
1 'polypeptide(L)'
;MRHLLSTVAAGLAFAVSLTAAVDPPSWAYPVNPPDFKAKPDDGQPRHVPDSTATYTLTQLRDLFAAPVWHPEEHPALPPIVAHGRKRAVFACGVCHRADGSGGPENAHISGLPDSYIIQQMQDYRSGARSTSLPDRAPQKNMIALAKAITDDEVREAATYFSERKARHTVHVVETAEVPKTAVAGWFLADTKTGEKEPIGQRIIEVPDDLDRFESRDTHATFTAYVPVGSIERGKALATSGGPAGQAGVCSVCHGPDLKGGDTAPPIIGRSPSYAVRQFVDFQTGARNGATAALMKPVVANLTVDDMVALAAYLSSQAP
;
A
#
# COMPACT_ATOMS: atom_id res chain seq x y z
N MET A 1 35.42 -7.31 -67.54
CA MET A 1 34.44 -6.43 -66.89
C MET A 1 33.87 -7.20 -65.70
N ARG A 2 34.30 -6.86 -64.46
CA ARG A 2 33.83 -7.46 -63.23
C ARG A 2 33.03 -6.39 -62.49
N HIS A 3 31.73 -6.61 -62.33
CA HIS A 3 30.82 -5.74 -61.52
C HIS A 3 30.93 -6.13 -60.03
N LEU A 4 31.45 -5.24 -59.21
CA LEU A 4 31.34 -5.32 -57.75
C LEU A 4 29.95 -4.81 -57.36
N LEU A 5 29.14 -5.67 -56.76
CA LEU A 5 27.90 -5.29 -56.02
C LEU A 5 28.25 -4.98 -54.59
N SER A 6 28.14 -3.70 -54.22
CA SER A 6 28.28 -3.24 -52.84
C SER A 6 26.92 -3.34 -52.13
N THR A 7 26.78 -4.26 -51.19
CA THR A 7 25.62 -4.35 -50.30
C THR A 7 25.81 -3.38 -49.13
N VAL A 8 24.96 -2.36 -49.07
CA VAL A 8 24.87 -1.45 -47.89
C VAL A 8 23.90 -2.11 -46.89
N ALA A 9 24.43 -2.58 -45.79
CA ALA A 9 23.61 -3.04 -44.66
C ALA A 9 23.21 -1.83 -43.81
N ALA A 10 21.96 -1.43 -43.86
CA ALA A 10 21.38 -0.42 -42.98
C ALA A 10 21.11 -1.05 -41.61
N GLY A 11 21.94 -0.79 -40.63
CA GLY A 11 21.71 -1.16 -39.23
C GLY A 11 20.67 -0.25 -38.61
N LEU A 12 19.48 -0.78 -38.29
CA LEU A 12 18.52 -0.08 -37.42
C LEU A 12 19.07 -0.12 -35.98
N ALA A 13 19.55 1.01 -35.51
CA ALA A 13 19.84 1.22 -34.09
C ALA A 13 18.52 1.46 -33.35
N PHE A 14 18.04 0.46 -32.63
CA PHE A 14 16.99 0.63 -31.65
C PHE A 14 17.55 1.45 -30.49
N ALA A 15 17.16 2.72 -30.39
CA ALA A 15 17.39 3.53 -29.20
C ALA A 15 16.46 3.02 -28.09
N VAL A 16 16.98 2.21 -27.19
CA VAL A 16 16.29 1.89 -25.93
C VAL A 16 16.37 3.16 -25.07
N SER A 17 15.28 3.93 -25.07
CA SER A 17 15.12 5.03 -24.10
C SER A 17 15.04 4.40 -22.71
N LEU A 18 16.12 4.41 -21.95
CA LEU A 18 16.08 4.16 -20.52
C LEU A 18 15.33 5.33 -19.88
N THR A 19 14.06 5.15 -19.60
CA THR A 19 13.33 6.06 -18.72
C THR A 19 13.96 5.95 -17.35
N ALA A 20 14.46 7.06 -16.81
CA ALA A 20 14.95 7.12 -15.45
C ALA A 20 13.81 6.75 -14.49
N ALA A 21 14.09 5.94 -13.48
CA ALA A 21 13.12 5.63 -12.45
C ALA A 21 12.65 6.93 -11.78
N VAL A 22 11.35 7.00 -11.47
CA VAL A 22 10.76 8.15 -10.81
C VAL A 22 11.31 8.27 -9.39
N ASP A 23 11.69 9.47 -8.98
CA ASP A 23 12.03 9.75 -7.58
C ASP A 23 10.81 9.49 -6.69
N PRO A 24 10.99 8.81 -5.53
CA PRO A 24 9.89 8.53 -4.63
C PRO A 24 9.22 9.82 -4.15
N PRO A 25 7.92 10.08 -4.48
CA PRO A 25 7.27 11.32 -4.12
C PRO A 25 7.07 11.40 -2.60
N SER A 26 7.58 12.46 -1.96
CA SER A 26 7.64 12.60 -0.49
C SER A 26 6.26 12.45 0.20
N TRP A 27 5.20 12.91 -0.43
CA TRP A 27 3.83 12.78 0.09
C TRP A 27 3.35 11.32 0.18
N ALA A 28 3.85 10.42 -0.67
CA ALA A 28 3.54 8.98 -0.63
C ALA A 28 4.39 8.23 0.40
N TYR A 29 5.49 8.81 0.85
CA TYR A 29 6.44 8.23 1.78
C TYR A 29 6.63 9.11 3.04
N PRO A 30 5.58 9.42 3.81
CA PRO A 30 5.72 10.23 5.02
C PRO A 30 6.74 9.61 5.97
N VAL A 31 7.65 10.43 6.46
CA VAL A 31 8.68 10.08 7.45
C VAL A 31 8.56 11.05 8.61
N ASN A 32 8.54 10.53 9.82
CA ASN A 32 8.50 11.37 11.01
C ASN A 32 9.69 12.36 11.02
N PRO A 33 9.47 13.62 11.37
CA PRO A 33 10.55 14.56 11.54
C PRO A 33 11.49 14.09 12.67
N PRO A 34 12.77 14.50 12.67
CA PRO A 34 13.76 14.03 13.65
C PRO A 34 13.40 14.31 15.11
N ASP A 35 12.63 15.36 15.36
CA ASP A 35 12.15 15.80 16.66
C ASP A 35 10.77 15.23 17.02
N PHE A 36 10.21 14.35 16.19
CA PHE A 36 8.92 13.72 16.46
C PHE A 36 8.93 12.98 17.80
N LYS A 37 8.01 13.34 18.66
CA LYS A 37 7.78 12.67 19.95
C LYS A 37 6.37 12.09 19.97
N ALA A 38 6.28 10.79 20.17
CA ALA A 38 5.00 10.15 20.38
C ALA A 38 4.34 10.71 21.65
N LYS A 39 3.01 10.94 21.59
CA LYS A 39 2.22 11.36 22.75
C LYS A 39 2.47 10.39 23.93
N PRO A 40 2.82 10.86 25.13
CA PRO A 40 2.98 9.99 26.30
C PRO A 40 1.64 9.35 26.67
N ASP A 41 1.70 8.15 27.27
CA ASP A 41 0.51 7.52 27.83
C ASP A 41 0.11 8.26 29.11
N ASP A 42 -1.15 8.65 29.18
CA ASP A 42 -1.75 9.30 30.35
C ASP A 42 -2.44 8.27 31.28
N GLY A 43 -2.33 6.98 30.96
CA GLY A 43 -2.93 5.87 31.69
C GLY A 43 -4.47 5.78 31.57
N GLN A 44 -5.08 6.68 30.80
CA GLN A 44 -6.54 6.66 30.61
C GLN A 44 -6.97 5.61 29.59
N PRO A 45 -8.06 4.88 29.83
CA PRO A 45 -8.63 3.96 28.88
C PRO A 45 -9.14 4.72 27.64
N ARG A 46 -8.77 4.23 26.46
CA ARG A 46 -9.32 4.67 25.17
C ARG A 46 -10.54 3.83 24.84
N HIS A 47 -11.45 4.44 24.12
CA HIS A 47 -12.68 3.84 23.63
C HIS A 47 -12.82 4.12 22.14
N VAL A 48 -13.44 3.21 21.41
CA VAL A 48 -13.92 3.48 20.06
C VAL A 48 -15.43 3.31 20.03
N PRO A 49 -16.15 4.00 19.14
CA PRO A 49 -17.59 3.80 18.98
C PRO A 49 -17.90 2.32 18.70
N ASP A 50 -19.05 1.88 19.17
CA ASP A 50 -19.60 0.53 18.92
C ASP A 50 -18.78 -0.63 19.49
N SER A 51 -17.87 -0.36 20.46
CA SER A 51 -17.12 -1.37 21.17
C SER A 51 -17.22 -1.19 22.69
N THR A 52 -17.26 -2.31 23.41
CA THR A 52 -17.17 -2.33 24.88
C THR A 52 -15.73 -2.50 25.38
N ALA A 53 -14.80 -2.82 24.49
CA ALA A 53 -13.39 -2.97 24.84
C ALA A 53 -12.76 -1.63 25.22
N THR A 54 -11.70 -1.69 26.01
CA THR A 54 -10.91 -0.51 26.40
C THR A 54 -9.44 -0.86 26.41
N TYR A 55 -8.60 0.07 25.98
CA TYR A 55 -7.16 -0.09 25.97
C TYR A 55 -6.49 1.21 26.40
N THR A 56 -5.41 1.15 27.17
CA THR A 56 -4.51 2.29 27.35
C THR A 56 -3.65 2.49 26.11
N LEU A 57 -3.06 3.68 25.99
CA LEU A 57 -2.15 3.96 24.88
C LEU A 57 -0.92 3.04 24.87
N THR A 58 -0.44 2.62 26.05
CA THR A 58 0.62 1.60 26.17
C THR A 58 0.19 0.27 25.58
N GLN A 59 -1.03 -0.18 25.84
CA GLN A 59 -1.57 -1.43 25.26
C GLN A 59 -1.73 -1.33 23.75
N LEU A 60 -2.25 -0.21 23.22
CA LEU A 60 -2.40 0.04 21.78
C LEU A 60 -1.04 0.08 21.03
N ARG A 61 0.05 0.37 21.74
CA ARG A 61 1.41 0.43 21.21
C ARG A 61 2.22 -0.83 21.45
N ASP A 62 1.67 -1.83 22.15
CA ASP A 62 2.33 -3.11 22.31
C ASP A 62 2.35 -3.85 20.98
N LEU A 63 3.55 -4.04 20.44
CA LEU A 63 3.74 -4.74 19.16
C LEU A 63 3.46 -6.24 19.23
N PHE A 64 3.22 -6.77 20.44
CA PHE A 64 2.91 -8.18 20.70
C PHE A 64 1.51 -8.43 21.22
N ALA A 65 0.61 -7.44 21.05
CA ALA A 65 -0.80 -7.58 21.41
C ALA A 65 -1.66 -6.78 20.43
N ALA A 66 -2.28 -7.45 19.48
CA ALA A 66 -3.20 -6.81 18.54
C ALA A 66 -4.48 -6.38 19.27
N PRO A 67 -4.88 -5.09 19.22
CA PRO A 67 -6.16 -4.68 19.77
C PRO A 67 -7.31 -5.34 19.00
N VAL A 68 -8.30 -5.82 19.73
CA VAL A 68 -9.53 -6.43 19.19
C VAL A 68 -10.72 -5.63 19.72
N TRP A 69 -11.19 -4.69 18.91
CA TRP A 69 -12.31 -3.82 19.26
C TRP A 69 -13.68 -4.47 18.99
N HIS A 70 -13.76 -5.27 17.93
CA HIS A 70 -15.00 -5.87 17.40
C HIS A 70 -14.81 -7.40 17.25
N PRO A 71 -14.72 -8.15 18.38
CA PRO A 71 -14.44 -9.60 18.32
C PRO A 71 -15.52 -10.41 17.61
N GLU A 72 -16.71 -9.88 17.48
CA GLU A 72 -17.85 -10.50 16.80
C GLU A 72 -17.74 -10.47 15.27
N GLU A 73 -16.88 -9.62 14.70
CA GLU A 73 -16.76 -9.41 13.26
C GLU A 73 -15.75 -10.36 12.58
N HIS A 74 -15.00 -11.11 13.35
CA HIS A 74 -13.99 -12.03 12.83
C HIS A 74 -13.81 -13.26 13.72
N PRO A 75 -13.32 -14.39 13.20
CA PRO A 75 -12.95 -15.53 14.02
C PRO A 75 -11.85 -15.17 15.03
N ALA A 76 -11.66 -16.02 16.03
CA ALA A 76 -10.53 -15.89 16.96
C ALA A 76 -9.21 -15.70 16.18
N LEU A 77 -8.43 -14.70 16.58
CA LEU A 77 -7.14 -14.42 15.95
C LEU A 77 -6.17 -15.59 16.23
N PRO A 78 -5.51 -16.13 15.21
CA PRO A 78 -4.42 -17.07 15.41
C PRO A 78 -3.29 -16.43 16.26
N PRO A 79 -2.52 -17.23 17.01
CA PRO A 79 -1.47 -16.71 17.90
C PRO A 79 -0.50 -15.74 17.21
N ILE A 80 -0.08 -16.02 15.98
CA ILE A 80 0.81 -15.14 15.23
C ILE A 80 0.18 -13.80 14.85
N VAL A 81 -1.12 -13.79 14.65
CA VAL A 81 -1.88 -12.55 14.34
C VAL A 81 -2.16 -11.76 15.61
N ALA A 82 -2.56 -12.44 16.70
CA ALA A 82 -2.93 -11.82 17.97
C ALA A 82 -1.72 -11.33 18.79
N HIS A 83 -0.67 -12.13 18.87
CA HIS A 83 0.43 -11.92 19.81
C HIS A 83 1.82 -11.99 19.18
N GLY A 84 1.93 -12.51 17.98
CA GLY A 84 3.24 -12.79 17.39
C GLY A 84 4.06 -13.76 18.23
N ARG A 85 5.38 -13.65 18.13
CA ARG A 85 6.34 -14.42 18.96
C ARG A 85 7.31 -13.44 19.62
N LYS A 86 7.11 -13.19 20.93
CA LYS A 86 7.83 -12.18 21.72
C LYS A 86 9.33 -12.16 21.42
N ARG A 87 9.85 -10.95 21.29
CA ARG A 87 11.21 -10.53 20.98
C ARG A 87 11.66 -10.75 19.53
N ALA A 88 10.92 -11.48 18.68
CA ALA A 88 11.35 -11.77 17.31
C ALA A 88 10.33 -11.41 16.23
N VAL A 89 9.05 -11.66 16.46
CA VAL A 89 7.98 -11.47 15.47
C VAL A 89 6.84 -10.71 16.11
N PHE A 90 6.58 -9.51 15.63
CA PHE A 90 5.44 -8.70 16.07
C PHE A 90 4.12 -9.37 15.66
N ALA A 91 3.06 -9.10 16.41
CA ALA A 91 1.72 -9.55 16.05
C ALA A 91 1.28 -8.92 14.72
N CYS A 92 0.88 -9.74 13.74
CA CYS A 92 0.48 -9.23 12.42
C CYS A 92 -0.69 -8.25 12.53
N GLY A 93 -1.64 -8.53 13.42
CA GLY A 93 -2.82 -7.71 13.66
C GLY A 93 -2.53 -6.32 14.22
N VAL A 94 -1.35 -6.06 14.77
CA VAL A 94 -0.97 -4.72 15.24
C VAL A 94 -0.82 -3.74 14.08
N CYS A 95 -0.17 -4.14 13.00
CA CYS A 95 0.07 -3.29 11.85
C CYS A 95 -1.00 -3.44 10.77
N HIS A 96 -1.45 -4.67 10.52
CA HIS A 96 -2.46 -4.96 9.50
C HIS A 96 -3.88 -4.93 10.05
N ARG A 97 -4.08 -4.71 11.36
CA ARG A 97 -5.33 -4.79 12.12
C ARG A 97 -5.89 -6.20 12.17
N ALA A 98 -6.87 -6.41 13.06
CA ALA A 98 -7.48 -7.73 13.27
C ALA A 98 -8.12 -8.30 12.00
N ASP A 99 -8.69 -7.45 11.15
CA ASP A 99 -9.36 -7.83 9.90
C ASP A 99 -8.46 -7.78 8.65
N GLY A 100 -7.23 -7.32 8.77
CA GLY A 100 -6.31 -7.15 7.64
C GLY A 100 -6.50 -5.86 6.84
N SER A 101 -7.33 -4.91 7.28
CA SER A 101 -7.64 -3.67 6.56
C SER A 101 -6.44 -2.71 6.41
N GLY A 102 -5.43 -2.82 7.29
CA GLY A 102 -4.23 -1.98 7.21
C GLY A 102 -4.50 -0.48 7.38
N GLY A 103 -3.82 0.33 6.59
CA GLY A 103 -3.94 1.79 6.59
C GLY A 103 -3.03 2.43 5.54
N PRO A 104 -2.93 3.76 5.51
CA PRO A 104 -2.04 4.45 4.57
C PRO A 104 -0.58 4.02 4.67
N GLU A 105 -0.11 3.65 5.86
CA GLU A 105 1.27 3.24 6.14
C GLU A 105 1.51 1.73 5.96
N ASN A 106 0.47 0.91 6.08
CA ASN A 106 0.54 -0.54 6.05
C ASN A 106 -0.38 -1.15 4.98
N ALA A 107 0.01 -2.28 4.41
CA ALA A 107 -0.77 -2.95 3.39
C ALA A 107 -2.13 -3.43 3.92
N HIS A 108 -3.17 -3.20 3.15
CA HIS A 108 -4.46 -3.87 3.26
C HIS A 108 -4.31 -5.30 2.69
N ILE A 109 -4.41 -6.30 3.54
CA ILE A 109 -4.15 -7.72 3.19
C ILE A 109 -5.37 -8.62 3.28
N SER A 110 -6.52 -8.11 3.72
CA SER A 110 -7.79 -8.87 3.71
C SER A 110 -8.13 -9.35 2.30
N GLY A 111 -8.52 -10.61 2.18
CA GLY A 111 -8.97 -11.21 0.93
C GLY A 111 -7.88 -11.34 -0.16
N LEU A 112 -6.61 -11.11 0.19
CA LEU A 112 -5.51 -11.47 -0.72
C LEU A 112 -5.36 -13.00 -0.74
N PRO A 113 -5.08 -13.63 -1.89
CA PRO A 113 -4.76 -15.05 -1.92
C PRO A 113 -3.64 -15.40 -0.94
N ASP A 114 -3.80 -16.49 -0.20
CA ASP A 114 -2.80 -16.96 0.77
C ASP A 114 -1.43 -17.21 0.11
N SER A 115 -1.43 -17.82 -1.07
CA SER A 115 -0.24 -18.02 -1.89
C SER A 115 0.49 -16.71 -2.22
N TYR A 116 -0.26 -15.64 -2.50
CA TYR A 116 0.32 -14.31 -2.70
C TYR A 116 0.94 -13.76 -1.43
N ILE A 117 0.27 -13.87 -0.28
CA ILE A 117 0.82 -13.42 1.02
C ILE A 117 2.11 -14.18 1.34
N ILE A 118 2.10 -15.51 1.19
CA ILE A 118 3.28 -16.37 1.39
C ILE A 118 4.43 -15.93 0.47
N GLN A 119 4.17 -15.74 -0.82
CA GLN A 119 5.18 -15.29 -1.77
C GLN A 119 5.77 -13.93 -1.39
N GLN A 120 4.93 -12.97 -0.94
CA GLN A 120 5.44 -11.66 -0.53
C GLN A 120 6.34 -11.74 0.72
N MET A 121 6.05 -12.66 1.66
CA MET A 121 6.91 -12.91 2.82
C MET A 121 8.26 -13.53 2.42
N GLN A 122 8.25 -14.46 1.45
CA GLN A 122 9.47 -15.04 0.88
C GLN A 122 10.31 -13.98 0.15
N ASP A 123 9.66 -13.09 -0.62
CA ASP A 123 10.33 -12.01 -1.33
C ASP A 123 10.99 -11.01 -0.36
N TYR A 124 10.34 -10.66 0.75
CA TYR A 124 10.94 -9.84 1.82
C TYR A 124 12.12 -10.57 2.49
N ARG A 125 12.00 -11.86 2.76
CA ARG A 125 13.03 -12.68 3.40
C ARG A 125 14.29 -12.79 2.54
N SER A 126 14.12 -13.01 1.25
CA SER A 126 15.21 -13.13 0.28
C SER A 126 15.84 -11.79 -0.13
N GLY A 127 15.16 -10.66 0.18
CA GLY A 127 15.54 -9.33 -0.30
C GLY A 127 15.04 -9.00 -1.72
N ALA A 128 14.28 -9.92 -2.36
CA ALA A 128 13.65 -9.66 -3.66
C ALA A 128 12.52 -8.63 -3.57
N ARG A 129 12.02 -8.36 -2.36
CA ARG A 129 11.15 -7.24 -2.06
C ARG A 129 11.75 -6.37 -0.96
N SER A 130 11.95 -5.10 -1.28
CA SER A 130 12.43 -4.07 -0.37
C SER A 130 11.54 -2.82 -0.50
N THR A 131 12.10 -1.63 -0.43
CA THR A 131 11.40 -0.37 -0.63
C THR A 131 12.33 0.67 -1.24
N SER A 132 11.77 1.58 -2.03
CA SER A 132 12.48 2.70 -2.62
C SER A 132 12.93 3.75 -1.58
N LEU A 133 12.37 3.70 -0.35
CA LEU A 133 12.82 4.54 0.76
C LEU A 133 13.22 3.67 1.97
N PRO A 134 14.50 3.23 2.08
CA PRO A 134 14.96 2.26 3.08
C PRO A 134 14.77 2.69 4.54
N ASP A 135 14.76 3.99 4.81
CA ASP A 135 14.67 4.51 6.18
C ASP A 135 13.25 4.55 6.76
N ARG A 136 12.26 4.22 5.97
CA ARG A 136 10.87 4.18 6.42
C ARG A 136 10.60 2.97 7.32
N ALA A 137 10.21 3.20 8.58
CA ALA A 137 10.08 2.16 9.60
C ALA A 137 9.08 1.03 9.26
N PRO A 138 7.89 1.25 8.69
CA PRO A 138 6.97 0.16 8.36
C PRO A 138 7.61 -0.92 7.48
N GLN A 139 8.37 -0.56 6.45
CA GLN A 139 9.05 -1.52 5.58
C GLN A 139 10.26 -2.17 6.25
N LYS A 140 11.04 -1.40 7.03
CA LYS A 140 12.14 -1.97 7.85
C LYS A 140 11.63 -3.07 8.76
N ASN A 141 10.50 -2.82 9.44
CA ASN A 141 9.87 -3.79 10.33
C ASN A 141 9.41 -5.04 9.58
N MET A 142 8.76 -4.88 8.40
CA MET A 142 8.33 -6.02 7.59
C MET A 142 9.50 -6.88 7.10
N ILE A 143 10.60 -6.26 6.67
CA ILE A 143 11.81 -6.98 6.24
C ILE A 143 12.44 -7.75 7.41
N ALA A 144 12.55 -7.12 8.58
CA ALA A 144 13.08 -7.76 9.78
C ALA A 144 12.19 -8.92 10.24
N LEU A 145 10.89 -8.71 10.25
CA LEU A 145 9.88 -9.71 10.61
C LEU A 145 9.92 -10.90 9.66
N ALA A 146 9.98 -10.67 8.35
CA ALA A 146 10.03 -11.72 7.33
C ALA A 146 11.26 -12.65 7.49
N LYS A 147 12.38 -12.13 7.99
CA LYS A 147 13.58 -12.91 8.30
C LYS A 147 13.46 -13.75 9.55
N ALA A 148 12.61 -13.35 10.50
CA ALA A 148 12.47 -13.99 11.81
C ALA A 148 11.30 -14.98 11.90
N ILE A 149 10.25 -14.78 11.10
CA ILE A 149 9.03 -15.59 11.09
C ILE A 149 9.28 -16.97 10.45
N THR A 150 8.67 -18.03 10.98
CA THR A 150 8.72 -19.37 10.39
C THR A 150 7.72 -19.52 9.25
N ASP A 151 7.89 -20.56 8.42
CA ASP A 151 6.97 -20.82 7.31
C ASP A 151 5.58 -21.25 7.80
N ASP A 152 5.50 -21.95 8.95
CA ASP A 152 4.22 -22.33 9.57
C ASP A 152 3.46 -21.09 10.06
N GLU A 153 4.15 -20.17 10.75
CA GLU A 153 3.58 -18.89 11.19
C GLU A 153 3.11 -18.04 10.00
N VAL A 154 3.85 -18.04 8.89
CA VAL A 154 3.43 -17.35 7.65
C VAL A 154 2.18 -17.99 7.06
N ARG A 155 2.12 -19.33 6.99
CA ARG A 155 0.92 -20.03 6.49
C ARG A 155 -0.30 -19.76 7.35
N GLU A 156 -0.17 -19.81 8.68
CA GLU A 156 -1.23 -19.52 9.63
C GLU A 156 -1.81 -18.10 9.40
N ALA A 157 -0.94 -17.10 9.34
CA ALA A 157 -1.35 -15.72 9.10
C ALA A 157 -1.96 -15.54 7.69
N ALA A 158 -1.38 -16.14 6.66
CA ALA A 158 -1.85 -16.05 5.28
C ALA A 158 -3.24 -16.65 5.13
N THR A 159 -3.49 -17.85 5.67
CA THR A 159 -4.82 -18.47 5.68
C THR A 159 -5.82 -17.57 6.38
N TYR A 160 -5.49 -17.07 7.58
CA TYR A 160 -6.38 -16.18 8.32
C TYR A 160 -6.79 -14.94 7.49
N PHE A 161 -5.83 -14.19 6.95
CA PHE A 161 -6.13 -12.95 6.23
C PHE A 161 -6.76 -13.18 4.86
N SER A 162 -6.48 -14.28 4.17
CA SER A 162 -7.09 -14.61 2.88
C SER A 162 -8.60 -14.83 2.98
N GLU A 163 -9.07 -15.36 4.09
CA GLU A 163 -10.48 -15.58 4.38
C GLU A 163 -11.23 -14.33 4.86
N ARG A 164 -10.52 -13.23 5.14
CA ARG A 164 -11.17 -11.98 5.57
C ARG A 164 -11.77 -11.27 4.36
N LYS A 165 -13.00 -10.79 4.52
CA LYS A 165 -13.65 -9.98 3.50
C LYS A 165 -13.01 -8.60 3.45
N ALA A 166 -12.50 -8.19 2.30
CA ALA A 166 -11.99 -6.84 2.10
C ALA A 166 -13.13 -5.81 2.26
N ARG A 167 -12.87 -4.75 3.02
CA ARG A 167 -13.80 -3.63 3.23
C ARG A 167 -13.35 -2.42 2.43
N HIS A 168 -14.28 -1.62 1.94
CA HIS A 168 -13.98 -0.35 1.30
C HIS A 168 -13.80 0.72 2.39
N THR A 169 -12.57 1.02 2.71
CA THR A 169 -12.21 1.93 3.81
C THR A 169 -11.75 3.31 3.33
N VAL A 170 -11.65 3.53 2.02
CA VAL A 170 -11.11 4.77 1.43
C VAL A 170 -12.17 5.48 0.60
N HIS A 171 -12.43 6.75 0.90
CA HIS A 171 -13.28 7.65 0.11
C HIS A 171 -12.39 8.55 -0.74
N VAL A 172 -12.45 8.40 -2.07
CA VAL A 172 -11.67 9.23 -2.99
C VAL A 172 -12.46 10.48 -3.35
N VAL A 173 -11.85 11.66 -3.13
CA VAL A 173 -12.45 12.96 -3.36
C VAL A 173 -11.58 13.76 -4.34
N GLU A 174 -12.13 14.06 -5.52
CA GLU A 174 -11.48 14.96 -6.48
C GLU A 174 -11.65 16.41 -6.04
N THR A 175 -10.55 17.15 -5.92
CA THR A 175 -10.57 18.54 -5.44
C THR A 175 -9.35 19.32 -5.92
N ALA A 176 -9.46 20.65 -5.92
CA ALA A 176 -8.34 21.56 -6.19
C ALA A 176 -7.57 21.93 -4.92
N GLU A 177 -8.21 21.85 -3.74
CA GLU A 177 -7.64 22.26 -2.45
C GLU A 177 -7.87 21.18 -1.40
N VAL A 178 -6.90 21.01 -0.50
CA VAL A 178 -6.91 20.02 0.57
C VAL A 178 -6.64 20.67 1.92
N PRO A 179 -7.07 20.06 3.03
CA PRO A 179 -6.65 20.51 4.34
C PRO A 179 -5.11 20.41 4.47
N LYS A 180 -4.53 21.37 5.16
CA LYS A 180 -3.10 21.32 5.50
C LYS A 180 -2.83 20.13 6.39
N THR A 181 -1.79 19.38 6.06
CA THR A 181 -1.45 18.13 6.75
C THR A 181 -0.08 18.18 7.38
N ALA A 182 0.12 17.35 8.41
CA ALA A 182 1.41 17.06 9.01
C ALA A 182 1.66 15.55 9.03
N VAL A 183 2.94 15.17 9.09
CA VAL A 183 3.31 13.77 9.28
C VAL A 183 3.07 13.37 10.74
N ALA A 184 2.32 12.29 10.93
CA ALA A 184 2.02 11.70 12.22
C ALA A 184 2.20 10.19 12.15
N GLY A 185 3.29 9.65 12.71
CA GLY A 185 3.49 8.21 12.78
C GLY A 185 3.52 7.48 11.44
N TRP A 186 4.17 8.03 10.39
CA TRP A 186 4.34 7.42 9.06
C TRP A 186 3.15 7.57 8.09
N PHE A 187 2.19 8.42 8.42
CA PHE A 187 1.04 8.80 7.60
C PHE A 187 0.82 10.32 7.67
N LEU A 188 -0.08 10.84 6.86
CA LEU A 188 -0.50 12.24 6.90
C LEU A 188 -1.76 12.37 7.77
N ALA A 189 -1.78 13.38 8.65
CA ALA A 189 -2.95 13.77 9.42
C ALA A 189 -3.31 15.23 9.13
N ASP A 190 -4.61 15.53 9.08
CA ASP A 190 -5.12 16.90 9.03
C ASP A 190 -4.69 17.66 10.29
N THR A 191 -4.10 18.85 10.13
CA THR A 191 -3.67 19.71 11.25
C THR A 191 -4.83 20.29 12.05
N LYS A 192 -6.06 20.17 11.53
CA LYS A 192 -7.29 20.75 12.13
C LYS A 192 -7.24 22.27 12.35
N THR A 193 -6.34 22.96 11.65
CA THR A 193 -6.25 24.44 11.70
C THR A 193 -7.31 25.14 10.85
N GLY A 194 -7.99 24.42 9.96
CA GLY A 194 -8.89 24.97 8.95
C GLY A 194 -8.15 25.56 7.73
N GLU A 195 -6.82 25.58 7.76
CA GLU A 195 -6.01 26.01 6.62
C GLU A 195 -6.09 24.99 5.47
N LYS A 196 -6.09 25.50 4.25
CA LYS A 196 -6.05 24.70 3.04
C LYS A 196 -4.84 25.05 2.19
N GLU A 197 -4.47 24.11 1.32
CA GLU A 197 -3.42 24.27 0.34
C GLU A 197 -3.81 23.62 -1.00
N PRO A 198 -3.25 24.05 -2.15
CA PRO A 198 -3.49 23.40 -3.43
C PRO A 198 -3.08 21.94 -3.40
N ILE A 199 -3.91 21.04 -3.99
CA ILE A 199 -3.60 19.61 -4.09
C ILE A 199 -2.35 19.36 -4.94
N GLY A 200 -2.13 20.14 -6.00
CA GLY A 200 -1.07 19.87 -6.98
C GLY A 200 -1.24 18.49 -7.62
N GLN A 201 -0.12 17.86 -7.98
CA GLN A 201 -0.10 16.50 -8.57
C GLN A 201 0.27 15.46 -7.51
N ARG A 202 -0.59 15.31 -6.51
CA ARG A 202 -0.34 14.41 -5.37
C ARG A 202 -1.64 13.81 -4.84
N ILE A 203 -1.48 12.82 -3.97
CA ILE A 203 -2.56 12.26 -3.15
C ILE A 203 -2.34 12.71 -1.72
N ILE A 204 -3.39 13.21 -1.08
CA ILE A 204 -3.43 13.45 0.36
C ILE A 204 -4.43 12.49 0.97
N GLU A 205 -3.95 11.45 1.64
CA GLU A 205 -4.76 10.43 2.30
C GLU A 205 -4.65 10.61 3.80
N VAL A 206 -5.79 10.92 4.44
CA VAL A 206 -5.88 11.21 5.87
C VAL A 206 -6.95 10.36 6.54
N PRO A 207 -6.79 9.97 7.81
CA PRO A 207 -7.86 9.35 8.58
C PRO A 207 -9.03 10.33 8.75
N ASP A 208 -10.27 9.84 8.60
CA ASP A 208 -11.47 10.62 8.89
C ASP A 208 -11.60 10.89 10.38
N ASP A 209 -11.23 9.91 11.20
CA ASP A 209 -11.12 9.99 12.66
C ASP A 209 -9.72 9.51 13.09
N LEU A 210 -8.89 10.47 13.54
CA LEU A 210 -7.51 10.21 13.93
C LEU A 210 -7.41 9.32 15.18
N ASP A 211 -8.26 9.54 16.18
CA ASP A 211 -8.25 8.76 17.43
C ASP A 211 -8.64 7.30 17.15
N ARG A 212 -9.65 7.06 16.32
CA ARG A 212 -10.05 5.73 15.86
C ARG A 212 -8.91 5.04 15.10
N PHE A 213 -8.25 5.76 14.21
CA PHE A 213 -7.12 5.23 13.45
C PHE A 213 -5.92 4.88 14.34
N GLU A 214 -5.51 5.80 15.24
CA GLU A 214 -4.41 5.57 16.18
C GLU A 214 -4.71 4.44 17.17
N SER A 215 -6.00 4.23 17.48
CA SER A 215 -6.50 3.10 18.28
C SER A 215 -6.49 1.78 17.51
N ARG A 216 -6.10 1.75 16.23
CA ARG A 216 -6.07 0.57 15.36
C ARG A 216 -7.42 -0.09 15.18
N ASP A 217 -8.49 0.70 15.25
CA ASP A 217 -9.84 0.24 15.03
C ASP A 217 -10.03 -0.21 13.57
N THR A 218 -10.59 -1.40 13.36
CA THR A 218 -10.91 -1.94 12.03
C THR A 218 -11.93 -1.11 11.27
N HIS A 219 -12.75 -0.31 11.98
CA HIS A 219 -13.73 0.60 11.38
C HIS A 219 -13.16 1.96 10.95
N ALA A 220 -11.87 2.21 11.14
CA ALA A 220 -11.28 3.46 10.66
C ALA A 220 -11.39 3.56 9.13
N THR A 221 -11.83 4.74 8.67
CA THR A 221 -11.94 5.11 7.27
C THR A 221 -11.00 6.27 6.95
N PHE A 222 -10.80 6.50 5.66
CA PHE A 222 -9.86 7.48 5.15
C PHE A 222 -10.46 8.28 4.02
N THR A 223 -10.21 9.57 3.98
CA THR A 223 -10.44 10.40 2.80
C THR A 223 -9.13 10.57 2.04
N ALA A 224 -9.16 10.20 0.76
CA ALA A 224 -8.05 10.38 -0.16
C ALA A 224 -8.40 11.49 -1.16
N TYR A 225 -7.82 12.65 -0.98
CA TYR A 225 -7.95 13.79 -1.90
C TYR A 225 -7.02 13.59 -3.08
N VAL A 226 -7.54 13.82 -4.29
CA VAL A 226 -6.83 13.67 -5.57
C VAL A 226 -7.15 14.85 -6.50
N PRO A 227 -6.29 15.15 -7.49
CA PRO A 227 -6.59 16.20 -8.50
C PRO A 227 -7.87 15.90 -9.28
N VAL A 228 -8.59 16.93 -9.66
CA VAL A 228 -9.80 16.83 -10.48
C VAL A 228 -9.50 16.13 -11.81
N GLY A 229 -10.32 15.17 -12.20
CA GLY A 229 -10.15 14.33 -13.40
C GLY A 229 -9.26 13.10 -13.23
N SER A 230 -8.70 12.87 -12.03
CA SER A 230 -7.83 11.72 -11.75
C SER A 230 -8.54 10.38 -11.91
N ILE A 231 -9.79 10.26 -11.47
CA ILE A 231 -10.54 9.00 -11.53
C ILE A 231 -10.79 8.59 -12.98
N GLU A 232 -11.25 9.52 -13.82
CA GLU A 232 -11.54 9.23 -15.24
C GLU A 232 -10.25 8.90 -16.01
N ARG A 233 -9.18 9.67 -15.80
CA ARG A 233 -7.86 9.39 -16.37
C ARG A 233 -7.33 8.00 -15.90
N GLY A 234 -7.45 7.71 -14.63
CA GLY A 234 -7.03 6.41 -14.06
C GLY A 234 -7.81 5.24 -14.64
N LYS A 235 -9.11 5.42 -14.86
CA LYS A 235 -9.94 4.43 -15.55
C LYS A 235 -9.42 4.16 -16.98
N ALA A 236 -9.16 5.21 -17.76
CA ALA A 236 -8.61 5.06 -19.11
C ALA A 236 -7.24 4.33 -19.09
N LEU A 237 -6.35 4.69 -18.17
CA LEU A 237 -5.06 4.00 -17.99
C LEU A 237 -5.25 2.51 -17.65
N ALA A 238 -6.13 2.19 -16.71
CA ALA A 238 -6.34 0.81 -16.25
C ALA A 238 -7.00 -0.10 -17.29
N THR A 239 -7.89 0.45 -18.14
CA THR A 239 -8.72 -0.33 -19.06
C THR A 239 -8.18 -0.39 -20.50
N SER A 240 -7.46 0.64 -20.96
CA SER A 240 -6.93 0.74 -22.33
C SER A 240 -5.43 1.03 -22.41
N GLY A 241 -4.73 1.14 -21.30
CA GLY A 241 -3.31 1.52 -21.26
C GLY A 241 -3.07 3.02 -21.43
N GLY A 242 -4.14 3.82 -21.54
CA GLY A 242 -4.08 5.26 -21.79
C GLY A 242 -3.83 5.64 -23.24
N PRO A 243 -3.96 6.93 -23.58
CA PRO A 243 -3.92 7.44 -24.98
C PRO A 243 -2.59 7.16 -25.70
N ALA A 244 -1.49 7.09 -24.97
CA ALA A 244 -0.14 6.86 -25.51
C ALA A 244 0.39 5.44 -25.21
N GLY A 245 -0.44 4.55 -24.67
CA GLY A 245 -0.02 3.20 -24.28
C GLY A 245 1.02 3.16 -23.17
N GLN A 246 0.99 4.16 -22.27
CA GLN A 246 1.99 4.28 -21.20
C GLN A 246 1.83 3.24 -20.09
N ALA A 247 0.66 2.61 -19.95
CA ALA A 247 0.41 1.53 -19.01
C ALA A 247 0.06 0.22 -19.73
N GLY A 248 0.34 -0.92 -19.11
CA GLY A 248 -0.31 -2.18 -19.50
C GLY A 248 -1.76 -2.21 -19.02
N VAL A 249 -2.63 -2.89 -19.77
CA VAL A 249 -4.04 -3.06 -19.39
C VAL A 249 -4.15 -3.94 -18.15
N CYS A 250 -4.57 -3.38 -17.04
CA CYS A 250 -4.56 -4.03 -15.71
C CYS A 250 -5.49 -5.25 -15.66
N SER A 251 -6.65 -5.17 -16.36
CA SER A 251 -7.66 -6.24 -16.35
C SER A 251 -7.21 -7.53 -16.99
N VAL A 252 -6.16 -7.51 -17.82
CA VAL A 252 -5.61 -8.74 -18.47
C VAL A 252 -5.10 -9.74 -17.42
N CYS A 253 -4.50 -9.24 -16.34
CA CYS A 253 -3.95 -10.09 -15.27
C CYS A 253 -4.80 -10.03 -13.99
N HIS A 254 -5.29 -8.84 -13.63
CA HIS A 254 -6.03 -8.63 -12.39
C HIS A 254 -7.54 -8.89 -12.47
N GLY A 255 -8.01 -9.46 -13.60
CA GLY A 255 -9.42 -9.76 -13.84
C GLY A 255 -10.20 -8.55 -14.39
N PRO A 256 -11.37 -8.78 -15.03
CA PRO A 256 -12.13 -7.74 -15.73
C PRO A 256 -12.63 -6.64 -14.77
N ASP A 257 -12.87 -6.98 -13.53
CA ASP A 257 -13.30 -6.10 -12.44
C ASP A 257 -12.16 -5.71 -11.48
N LEU A 258 -10.90 -6.11 -11.79
CA LEU A 258 -9.70 -5.85 -11.00
C LEU A 258 -9.74 -6.47 -9.59
N LYS A 259 -10.61 -7.43 -9.38
CA LYS A 259 -10.78 -8.20 -8.12
C LYS A 259 -9.81 -9.38 -8.00
N GLY A 260 -8.82 -9.44 -8.88
CA GLY A 260 -7.83 -10.50 -8.91
C GLY A 260 -8.22 -11.64 -9.84
N GLY A 261 -7.30 -12.58 -9.99
CA GLY A 261 -7.43 -13.81 -10.76
C GLY A 261 -6.49 -14.87 -10.17
N ASP A 262 -6.34 -15.97 -10.86
CA ASP A 262 -5.56 -17.13 -10.38
C ASP A 262 -4.10 -16.77 -10.05
N THR A 263 -3.52 -15.78 -10.73
CA THR A 263 -2.10 -15.43 -10.63
C THR A 263 -1.82 -14.01 -10.14
N ALA A 264 -2.83 -13.15 -10.09
CA ALA A 264 -2.68 -11.75 -9.74
C ALA A 264 -3.65 -11.36 -8.61
N PRO A 265 -3.19 -10.58 -7.58
CA PRO A 265 -4.05 -10.19 -6.47
C PRO A 265 -5.10 -9.15 -6.89
N PRO A 266 -6.20 -9.00 -6.11
CA PRO A 266 -7.10 -7.86 -6.23
C PRO A 266 -6.36 -6.55 -5.95
N ILE A 267 -6.63 -5.51 -6.75
CA ILE A 267 -5.94 -4.22 -6.66
C ILE A 267 -6.86 -3.04 -6.37
N ILE A 268 -8.17 -3.26 -6.30
CA ILE A 268 -9.17 -2.21 -6.01
C ILE A 268 -9.45 -2.05 -4.51
N GLY A 269 -10.03 -0.90 -4.13
CA GLY A 269 -10.51 -0.61 -2.78
C GLY A 269 -9.40 -0.51 -1.72
N ARG A 270 -8.15 -0.27 -2.12
CA ARG A 270 -6.99 -0.22 -1.22
C ARG A 270 -6.44 1.20 -1.13
N SER A 271 -5.61 1.48 -0.13
CA SER A 271 -4.95 2.79 0.06
C SER A 271 -4.26 3.26 -1.23
N PRO A 272 -4.61 4.46 -1.77
CA PRO A 272 -3.97 4.99 -2.95
C PRO A 272 -2.51 5.38 -2.72
N SER A 273 -2.17 5.88 -1.53
CA SER A 273 -0.77 6.16 -1.16
C SER A 273 0.08 4.88 -1.17
N TYR A 274 -0.50 3.76 -0.70
CA TYR A 274 0.15 2.46 -0.80
C TYR A 274 0.31 2.01 -2.25
N ALA A 275 -0.70 2.18 -3.10
CA ALA A 275 -0.65 1.81 -4.51
C ALA A 275 0.48 2.56 -5.26
N VAL A 276 0.61 3.88 -5.05
CA VAL A 276 1.70 4.65 -5.64
C VAL A 276 3.06 4.13 -5.21
N ARG A 277 3.25 3.81 -3.92
CA ARG A 277 4.51 3.20 -3.45
C ARG A 277 4.82 1.89 -4.17
N GLN A 278 3.80 1.06 -4.46
CA GLN A 278 4.03 -0.18 -5.18
C GLN A 278 4.44 0.05 -6.63
N PHE A 279 3.84 1.03 -7.32
CA PHE A 279 4.27 1.40 -8.69
C PHE A 279 5.73 1.85 -8.71
N VAL A 280 6.11 2.73 -7.79
CA VAL A 280 7.50 3.19 -7.63
C VAL A 280 8.44 2.02 -7.30
N ASP A 281 8.07 1.14 -6.36
CA ASP A 281 8.90 0.00 -5.97
C ASP A 281 9.09 -1.01 -7.13
N PHE A 282 8.12 -1.15 -8.03
CA PHE A 282 8.29 -1.94 -9.26
C PHE A 282 9.23 -1.24 -10.26
N GLN A 283 9.08 0.07 -10.47
CA GLN A 283 9.94 0.84 -11.40
C GLN A 283 11.40 0.85 -10.95
N THR A 284 11.64 1.07 -9.67
CA THR A 284 13.00 1.14 -9.09
C THR A 284 13.63 -0.24 -8.93
N GLY A 285 12.85 -1.31 -9.05
CA GLY A 285 13.30 -2.68 -8.80
C GLY A 285 13.37 -3.04 -7.31
N ALA A 286 12.86 -2.20 -6.41
CA ALA A 286 12.70 -2.52 -4.99
C ALA A 286 11.73 -3.71 -4.78
N ARG A 287 10.77 -3.91 -5.69
CA ARG A 287 9.99 -5.15 -5.85
C ARG A 287 10.50 -5.90 -7.07
N ASN A 288 11.23 -7.01 -6.83
CA ASN A 288 11.92 -7.78 -7.85
C ASN A 288 11.76 -9.32 -7.68
N GLY A 289 10.75 -9.78 -6.95
CA GLY A 289 10.41 -11.21 -6.89
C GLY A 289 10.01 -11.77 -8.25
N ALA A 290 9.94 -13.09 -8.37
CA ALA A 290 9.68 -13.76 -9.65
C ALA A 290 8.41 -13.25 -10.36
N THR A 291 7.33 -13.07 -9.61
CA THR A 291 6.06 -12.54 -10.16
C THR A 291 6.09 -11.03 -10.42
N ALA A 292 6.99 -10.29 -9.76
CA ALA A 292 7.17 -8.85 -9.97
C ALA A 292 7.70 -8.52 -11.38
N ALA A 293 8.39 -9.46 -12.02
CA ALA A 293 8.87 -9.32 -13.39
C ALA A 293 7.73 -9.03 -14.39
N LEU A 294 6.53 -9.53 -14.13
CA LEU A 294 5.35 -9.26 -14.96
C LEU A 294 4.84 -7.82 -14.83
N MET A 295 4.99 -7.22 -13.64
CA MET A 295 4.53 -5.86 -13.39
C MET A 295 5.51 -4.78 -13.85
N LYS A 296 6.81 -5.07 -13.93
CA LYS A 296 7.83 -4.10 -14.33
C LYS A 296 7.53 -3.43 -15.69
N PRO A 297 7.29 -4.16 -16.78
CA PRO A 297 6.95 -3.54 -18.07
C PRO A 297 5.64 -2.76 -18.03
N VAL A 298 4.68 -3.18 -17.19
CA VAL A 298 3.37 -2.51 -17.04
C VAL A 298 3.51 -1.10 -16.48
N VAL A 299 4.44 -0.90 -15.54
CA VAL A 299 4.64 0.39 -14.85
C VAL A 299 5.81 1.20 -15.37
N ALA A 300 6.62 0.64 -16.27
CA ALA A 300 7.92 1.22 -16.67
C ALA A 300 7.84 2.67 -17.18
N ASN A 301 6.76 3.02 -17.86
CA ASN A 301 6.57 4.33 -18.49
C ASN A 301 5.58 5.23 -17.72
N LEU A 302 5.10 4.80 -16.54
CA LEU A 302 4.19 5.62 -15.75
C LEU A 302 4.91 6.83 -15.16
N THR A 303 4.35 8.00 -15.39
CA THR A 303 4.72 9.23 -14.67
C THR A 303 4.09 9.22 -13.28
N VAL A 304 4.52 10.13 -12.39
CA VAL A 304 3.85 10.32 -11.08
C VAL A 304 2.37 10.66 -11.27
N ASP A 305 2.05 11.49 -12.27
CA ASP A 305 0.65 11.86 -12.59
C ASP A 305 -0.19 10.65 -13.03
N ASP A 306 0.40 9.71 -13.79
CA ASP A 306 -0.25 8.46 -14.16
C ASP A 306 -0.48 7.56 -12.93
N MET A 307 0.52 7.48 -12.03
CA MET A 307 0.41 6.72 -10.79
C MET A 307 -0.68 7.29 -9.86
N VAL A 308 -0.77 8.63 -9.76
CA VAL A 308 -1.83 9.34 -9.01
C VAL A 308 -3.20 8.99 -9.59
N ALA A 309 -3.36 9.11 -10.90
CA ALA A 309 -4.61 8.81 -11.57
C ALA A 309 -5.03 7.34 -11.42
N LEU A 310 -4.12 6.40 -11.67
CA LEU A 310 -4.36 4.97 -11.48
C LEU A 310 -4.75 4.66 -10.03
N ALA A 311 -3.99 5.16 -9.05
CA ALA A 311 -4.27 4.93 -7.64
C ALA A 311 -5.63 5.51 -7.24
N ALA A 312 -6.00 6.71 -7.74
CA ALA A 312 -7.30 7.32 -7.52
C ALA A 312 -8.44 6.43 -8.03
N TYR A 313 -8.34 5.96 -9.27
CA TYR A 313 -9.36 5.07 -9.85
C TYR A 313 -9.45 3.74 -9.09
N LEU A 314 -8.33 3.05 -8.87
CA LEU A 314 -8.32 1.75 -8.20
C LEU A 314 -8.90 1.83 -6.78
N SER A 315 -8.58 2.90 -6.05
CA SER A 315 -9.07 3.08 -4.68
C SER A 315 -10.53 3.52 -4.61
N SER A 316 -11.07 4.15 -5.66
CA SER A 316 -12.49 4.54 -5.73
C SER A 316 -13.43 3.35 -5.97
N GLN A 317 -12.90 2.20 -6.38
CA GLN A 317 -13.70 1.00 -6.65
C GLN A 317 -13.92 0.21 -5.36
N ALA A 318 -15.11 -0.38 -5.19
CA ALA A 318 -15.38 -1.28 -4.07
C ALA A 318 -14.68 -2.64 -4.26
N PRO A 319 -13.98 -3.17 -3.24
CA PRO A 319 -13.25 -4.43 -3.31
C PRO A 319 -14.15 -5.66 -3.44
#